data_1a87ff0ef4ca9d6f62479c2865210e6e
#
_entry.id   1a87ff0ef4ca9d6f62479c2865210e6e
#
_cell.length_a   1.000
_cell.length_b   1.000
_cell.length_c   1.000
_cell.angle_alpha   90.00
_cell.angle_beta   90.00
_cell.angle_gamma   90.00
#
_symmetry.space_group_name_H-M   'P 1'
#
loop_
_entity.id
_entity.type
_entity.pdbx_description
1 polymer ?
#
loop_
_entity_poly.entity_id
_entity_poly.type
_entity_poly.pdbx_seq_one_letter_code
_entity_poly.pdbx_strand_id
1 'polypeptide(L)'
;MKVLVISGFLGAGKTRFIKELVRRTRRNFVVLENEYADIGVDGGRLKEDVSVWELTEGCICCSVKSDFAASVLTISNTLAPEFLVVEPTGVGLLSAVLENIGRIAYERIEVLSPVALVDIHCFDEYLKTFDAFYADQIRNAGTLLISKAENSPPERVAAVAAELRGLNAGADIPQRHYSEQPQEWWEALLSKPRAEERAFTDLEGHPELSQVGYSGFTVNTMNEFLLKLQLL
;
A
#
# COMPACT_ATOMS: atom_id res chain seq x y z
N MET A 1 -4.79 7.22 17.47
CA MET A 1 -3.78 6.89 16.42
C MET A 1 -4.50 6.77 15.08
N LYS A 2 -3.97 7.38 14.03
CA LYS A 2 -4.49 7.24 12.67
C LYS A 2 -3.59 6.29 11.88
N VAL A 3 -4.19 5.36 11.12
CA VAL A 3 -3.47 4.36 10.33
C VAL A 3 -3.60 4.69 8.85
N LEU A 4 -2.47 4.91 8.18
CA LEU A 4 -2.38 5.15 6.74
C LEU A 4 -1.68 3.97 6.06
N VAL A 5 -2.36 3.29 5.14
CA VAL A 5 -1.75 2.25 4.32
C VAL A 5 -1.18 2.87 3.05
N ILE A 6 0.10 2.61 2.78
CA ILE A 6 0.79 3.03 1.57
C ILE A 6 1.18 1.78 0.79
N SER A 7 0.38 1.48 -0.24
CA SER A 7 0.55 0.34 -1.13
C SER A 7 1.22 0.76 -2.44
N GLY A 8 1.54 -0.21 -3.24
CA GLY A 8 2.17 -0.05 -4.56
C GLY A 8 3.08 -1.23 -4.83
N PHE A 9 3.23 -1.59 -6.08
CA PHE A 9 4.01 -2.75 -6.49
C PHE A 9 5.50 -2.56 -6.18
N LEU A 10 6.31 -3.63 -6.34
CA LEU A 10 7.75 -3.57 -6.09
C LEU A 10 8.39 -2.45 -6.90
N GLY A 11 9.26 -1.68 -6.26
CA GLY A 11 9.95 -0.57 -6.90
C GLY A 11 9.10 0.68 -7.21
N ALA A 12 7.80 0.71 -6.90
CA ALA A 12 6.93 1.86 -7.20
C ALA A 12 7.29 3.16 -6.45
N GLY A 13 8.22 3.11 -5.50
CA GLY A 13 8.72 4.29 -4.79
C GLY A 13 8.01 4.58 -3.47
N LYS A 14 7.39 3.57 -2.84
CA LYS A 14 6.68 3.70 -1.56
C LYS A 14 7.54 4.35 -0.47
N THR A 15 8.70 3.80 -0.20
CA THR A 15 9.64 4.31 0.80
C THR A 15 10.05 5.78 0.55
N ARG A 16 10.23 6.17 -0.74
CA ARG A 16 10.51 7.56 -1.10
C ARG A 16 9.33 8.48 -0.79
N PHE A 17 8.12 8.03 -1.08
CA PHE A 17 6.90 8.76 -0.76
C PHE A 17 6.72 8.93 0.75
N ILE A 18 6.93 7.86 1.54
CA ILE A 18 6.86 7.88 3.01
C ILE A 18 7.84 8.91 3.58
N LYS A 19 9.08 8.93 3.11
CA LYS A 19 10.08 9.94 3.51
C LYS A 19 9.61 11.37 3.23
N GLU A 20 9.05 11.60 2.05
CA GLU A 20 8.55 12.93 1.70
C GLU A 20 7.33 13.32 2.54
N LEU A 21 6.41 12.38 2.82
CA LEU A 21 5.26 12.58 3.69
C LEU A 21 5.72 13.05 5.09
N VAL A 22 6.64 12.31 5.70
CA VAL A 22 7.19 12.62 7.02
C VAL A 22 7.88 13.98 7.03
N ARG A 23 8.74 14.23 6.03
CA ARG A 23 9.48 15.49 5.90
C ARG A 23 8.56 16.70 5.75
N ARG A 24 7.48 16.56 4.97
CA ARG A 24 6.51 17.64 4.70
C ARG A 24 5.63 17.93 5.89
N THR A 25 5.09 16.90 6.51
CA THR A 25 4.08 17.09 7.56
C THR A 25 4.66 17.26 8.95
N ARG A 26 5.87 16.76 9.20
CA ARG A 26 6.58 16.84 10.50
C ARG A 26 5.74 16.35 11.68
N ARG A 27 4.88 15.36 11.44
CA ARG A 27 4.05 14.74 12.47
C ARG A 27 4.80 13.59 13.14
N ASN A 28 4.23 13.08 14.24
CA ASN A 28 4.78 11.92 14.94
C ASN A 28 4.33 10.63 14.23
N PHE A 29 5.25 10.01 13.50
CA PHE A 29 5.01 8.77 12.75
C PHE A 29 5.76 7.58 13.35
N VAL A 30 5.10 6.42 13.27
CA VAL A 30 5.75 5.11 13.28
C VAL A 30 5.48 4.46 11.93
N VAL A 31 6.47 3.84 11.33
CA VAL A 31 6.32 3.09 10.08
C VAL A 31 6.43 1.60 10.40
N LEU A 32 5.40 0.85 10.03
CA LEU A 32 5.35 -0.60 10.10
C LEU A 32 5.62 -1.15 8.71
N GLU A 33 6.84 -1.62 8.50
CA GLU A 33 7.27 -2.24 7.25
C GLU A 33 7.06 -3.75 7.32
N ASN A 34 6.50 -4.31 6.25
CA ASN A 34 6.39 -5.74 6.07
C ASN A 34 6.97 -6.10 4.70
N GLU A 35 8.26 -6.25 4.64
CA GLU A 35 8.93 -6.69 3.43
C GLU A 35 9.33 -8.17 3.56
N TYR A 36 8.89 -8.97 2.58
CA TYR A 36 9.35 -10.35 2.43
C TYR A 36 10.68 -10.32 1.67
N ALA A 37 11.72 -9.88 2.34
CA ALA A 37 13.06 -9.90 1.77
C ALA A 37 14.06 -10.43 2.81
N ASP A 38 14.77 -11.45 2.42
CA ASP A 38 16.05 -11.77 3.02
C ASP A 38 16.93 -10.51 2.98
N ILE A 39 17.30 -10.05 4.18
CA ILE A 39 18.34 -9.05 4.42
C ILE A 39 17.95 -7.59 4.12
N GLY A 40 17.51 -6.91 5.13
CA GLY A 40 17.58 -5.49 5.47
C GLY A 40 18.38 -4.51 4.60
N VAL A 41 17.92 -4.20 3.38
CA VAL A 41 18.56 -3.16 2.57
C VAL A 41 17.85 -1.80 2.72
N ASP A 42 16.55 -1.77 2.99
CA ASP A 42 15.78 -0.53 3.04
C ASP A 42 15.47 0.00 4.45
N GLY A 43 15.37 -0.86 5.45
CA GLY A 43 15.14 -0.44 6.86
C GLY A 43 16.20 0.53 7.42
N GLY A 44 17.42 0.54 6.85
CA GLY A 44 18.47 1.50 7.21
C GLY A 44 18.23 2.93 6.71
N ARG A 45 17.39 3.11 5.68
CA ARG A 45 17.20 4.43 5.02
C ARG A 45 16.12 5.30 5.67
N LEU A 46 15.19 4.72 6.43
CA LEU A 46 14.15 5.46 7.16
C LEU A 46 14.55 5.80 8.60
N LYS A 47 15.55 5.10 9.18
CA LYS A 47 15.90 5.17 10.62
C LYS A 47 16.43 6.50 11.11
N GLU A 48 16.82 7.42 10.24
CA GLU A 48 17.39 8.71 10.69
C GLU A 48 16.31 9.71 11.16
N ASP A 49 15.07 9.62 10.64
CA ASP A 49 14.02 10.61 10.90
C ASP A 49 12.72 10.04 11.49
N VAL A 50 12.56 8.70 11.54
CA VAL A 50 11.30 8.04 11.91
C VAL A 50 11.56 6.77 12.71
N SER A 51 10.70 6.47 13.67
CA SER A 51 10.70 5.16 14.35
C SER A 51 10.17 4.11 13.38
N VAL A 52 11.05 3.22 12.92
CA VAL A 52 10.69 2.10 12.06
C VAL A 52 10.49 0.86 12.89
N TRP A 53 9.36 0.20 12.71
CA TRP A 53 9.02 -1.08 13.32
C TRP A 53 8.97 -2.15 12.24
N GLU A 54 9.92 -3.07 12.25
CA GLU A 54 9.98 -4.17 11.28
C GLU A 54 9.25 -5.40 11.83
N LEU A 55 8.35 -5.98 11.02
CA LEU A 55 7.79 -7.29 11.33
C LEU A 55 8.76 -8.38 10.84
N THR A 56 9.40 -9.07 11.77
CA THR A 56 10.40 -10.09 11.47
C THR A 56 9.79 -11.46 11.14
N GLU A 57 8.51 -11.67 11.42
CA GLU A 57 7.84 -12.94 11.16
C GLU A 57 6.45 -12.74 10.54
N GLY A 58 6.26 -13.24 9.33
CA GLY A 58 4.96 -13.32 8.66
C GLY A 58 4.55 -12.08 7.85
N CYS A 59 3.87 -12.32 6.73
CA CYS A 59 3.35 -11.28 5.85
C CYS A 59 2.02 -10.73 6.39
N ILE A 60 1.82 -9.40 6.41
CA ILE A 60 0.54 -8.75 6.80
C ILE A 60 -0.65 -9.27 5.96
N CYS A 61 -0.39 -9.67 4.72
CA CYS A 61 -1.39 -10.19 3.79
C CYS A 61 -1.61 -11.71 3.91
N CYS A 62 -0.72 -12.41 4.62
CA CYS A 62 -0.75 -13.86 4.71
C CYS A 62 -1.11 -14.35 6.13
N SER A 63 -1.18 -15.35 6.59
CA SER A 63 -1.66 -16.20 7.64
C SER A 63 -1.45 -15.78 9.11
N VAL A 64 -0.71 -14.72 9.44
CA VAL A 64 -0.45 -14.34 10.84
C VAL A 64 -1.25 -13.10 11.25
N LYS A 65 -2.59 -13.27 11.20
CA LYS A 65 -3.54 -12.22 11.62
C LYS A 65 -3.35 -11.77 13.07
N SER A 66 -2.89 -12.67 13.94
CA SER A 66 -2.62 -12.38 15.36
C SER A 66 -1.43 -11.45 15.55
N ASP A 67 -0.37 -11.62 14.80
CA ASP A 67 0.90 -10.90 15.02
C ASP A 67 0.83 -9.48 14.50
N PHE A 68 0.19 -9.28 13.35
CA PHE A 68 -0.06 -7.93 12.83
C PHE A 68 -0.97 -7.12 13.76
N ALA A 69 -2.10 -7.71 14.18
CA ALA A 69 -3.00 -7.07 15.13
C ALA A 69 -2.31 -6.75 16.46
N ALA A 70 -1.54 -7.70 16.99
CA ALA A 70 -0.76 -7.52 18.20
C ALA A 70 0.29 -6.41 18.06
N SER A 71 0.98 -6.33 16.91
CA SER A 71 1.96 -5.28 16.62
C SER A 71 1.32 -3.91 16.58
N VAL A 72 0.20 -3.74 15.88
CA VAL A 72 -0.53 -2.46 15.82
C VAL A 72 -1.01 -2.03 17.22
N LEU A 73 -1.56 -2.96 18.01
CA LEU A 73 -2.00 -2.69 19.37
C LEU A 73 -0.81 -2.35 20.29
N THR A 74 0.31 -3.05 20.16
CA THR A 74 1.53 -2.77 20.91
C THR A 74 2.05 -1.38 20.59
N ILE A 75 2.17 -1.02 19.31
CA ILE A 75 2.57 0.32 18.86
C ILE A 75 1.61 1.38 19.42
N SER A 76 0.31 1.14 19.33
CA SER A 76 -0.70 2.07 19.85
C SER A 76 -0.56 2.31 21.36
N ASN A 77 -0.27 1.26 22.13
CA ASN A 77 -0.23 1.34 23.58
C ASN A 77 1.13 1.81 24.14
N THR A 78 2.24 1.48 23.46
CA THR A 78 3.59 1.76 23.96
C THR A 78 4.18 3.03 23.40
N LEU A 79 4.03 3.28 22.11
CA LEU A 79 4.58 4.44 21.43
C LEU A 79 3.56 5.58 21.27
N ALA A 80 2.26 5.22 21.26
CA ALA A 80 1.14 6.15 21.08
C ALA A 80 1.39 7.22 19.99
N PRO A 81 1.81 6.85 18.78
CA PRO A 81 2.10 7.82 17.74
C PRO A 81 0.81 8.51 17.27
N GLU A 82 0.95 9.70 16.68
CA GLU A 82 -0.17 10.35 16.00
C GLU A 82 -0.60 9.54 14.78
N PHE A 83 0.40 9.08 14.01
CA PHE A 83 0.17 8.30 12.78
C PHE A 83 0.99 7.01 12.77
N LEU A 84 0.33 5.92 12.33
CA LEU A 84 0.96 4.67 11.94
C LEU A 84 0.89 4.53 10.42
N VAL A 85 2.02 4.54 9.74
CA VAL A 85 2.12 4.19 8.34
C VAL A 85 2.34 2.69 8.23
N VAL A 86 1.51 2.00 7.46
CA VAL A 86 1.66 0.58 7.13
C VAL A 86 2.13 0.47 5.70
N GLU A 87 3.34 -0.05 5.49
CA GLU A 87 3.88 -0.39 4.17
C GLU A 87 3.82 -1.91 3.97
N PRO A 88 2.78 -2.45 3.31
CA PRO A 88 2.70 -3.88 3.01
C PRO A 88 3.71 -4.27 1.92
N THR A 89 3.95 -5.58 1.77
CA THR A 89 4.77 -6.09 0.67
C THR A 89 4.20 -5.61 -0.67
N GLY A 90 5.07 -5.33 -1.64
CA GLY A 90 4.67 -4.86 -2.97
C GLY A 90 3.76 -5.82 -3.74
N VAL A 91 3.68 -7.08 -3.32
CA VAL A 91 2.83 -8.14 -3.91
C VAL A 91 1.61 -8.47 -3.06
N GLY A 92 1.35 -7.70 -1.99
CA GLY A 92 0.21 -7.92 -1.11
C GLY A 92 -1.11 -7.39 -1.70
N LEU A 93 -2.21 -8.07 -1.39
CA LEU A 93 -3.55 -7.57 -1.65
C LEU A 93 -3.85 -6.42 -0.68
N LEU A 94 -4.13 -5.24 -1.20
CA LEU A 94 -4.51 -4.09 -0.38
C LEU A 94 -5.82 -4.34 0.36
N SER A 95 -6.77 -5.01 -0.29
CA SER A 95 -8.05 -5.41 0.31
C SER A 95 -7.84 -6.24 1.59
N ALA A 96 -6.95 -7.24 1.55
CA ALA A 96 -6.67 -8.09 2.71
C ALA A 96 -6.00 -7.32 3.86
N VAL A 97 -5.09 -6.40 3.54
CA VAL A 97 -4.46 -5.52 4.53
C VAL A 97 -5.51 -4.64 5.21
N LEU A 98 -6.38 -4.02 4.42
CA LEU A 98 -7.44 -3.15 4.93
C LEU A 98 -8.48 -3.91 5.76
N GLU A 99 -8.80 -5.16 5.40
CA GLU A 99 -9.66 -6.03 6.20
C GLU A 99 -9.02 -6.34 7.56
N ASN A 100 -7.74 -6.70 7.57
CA ASN A 100 -7.04 -7.01 8.81
C ASN A 100 -6.95 -5.79 9.75
N ILE A 101 -6.70 -4.59 9.20
CA ILE A 101 -6.73 -3.34 9.96
C ILE A 101 -8.15 -3.03 10.45
N GLY A 102 -9.16 -3.22 9.61
CA GLY A 102 -10.56 -2.98 9.97
C GLY A 102 -11.03 -3.80 11.18
N ARG A 103 -10.50 -5.01 11.36
CA ARG A 103 -10.83 -5.88 12.51
C ARG A 103 -10.30 -5.37 13.86
N ILE A 104 -9.25 -4.57 13.83
CA ILE A 104 -8.63 -3.96 15.02
C ILE A 104 -8.94 -2.47 15.13
N ALA A 105 -9.65 -1.90 14.18
CA ALA A 105 -10.12 -0.53 14.23
C ALA A 105 -11.19 -0.39 15.34
N TYR A 106 -10.97 0.52 16.27
CA TYR A 106 -11.88 0.85 17.35
C TYR A 106 -11.72 2.35 17.66
N GLU A 107 -12.44 2.91 18.64
CA GLU A 107 -12.49 4.34 18.95
C GLU A 107 -11.12 5.06 18.98
N ARG A 108 -10.04 4.33 19.30
CA ARG A 108 -8.68 4.89 19.37
C ARG A 108 -7.85 4.70 18.10
N ILE A 109 -8.35 3.92 17.12
CA ILE A 109 -7.65 3.61 15.86
C ILE A 109 -8.58 3.95 14.69
N GLU A 110 -8.25 5.03 14.00
CA GLU A 110 -8.93 5.50 12.80
C GLU A 110 -8.15 5.07 11.56
N VAL A 111 -8.84 4.46 10.59
CA VAL A 111 -8.22 4.06 9.32
C VAL A 111 -8.42 5.16 8.28
N LEU A 112 -7.32 5.68 7.77
CA LEU A 112 -7.32 6.69 6.72
C LEU A 112 -7.50 6.06 5.34
N SER A 113 -7.88 6.89 4.38
CA SER A 113 -8.00 6.52 2.98
C SER A 113 -6.64 6.07 2.43
N PRO A 114 -6.50 4.82 1.92
CA PRO A 114 -5.21 4.28 1.53
C PRO A 114 -4.66 4.95 0.27
N VAL A 115 -3.34 5.00 0.17
CA VAL A 115 -2.60 5.51 -0.98
C VAL A 115 -1.96 4.34 -1.71
N ALA A 116 -2.05 4.29 -3.05
CA ALA A 116 -1.28 3.36 -3.85
C ALA A 116 -0.43 4.10 -4.89
N LEU A 117 0.86 3.70 -4.97
CA LEU A 117 1.79 4.21 -5.95
C LEU A 117 1.80 3.31 -7.19
N VAL A 118 1.72 3.93 -8.37
CA VAL A 118 1.66 3.28 -9.66
C VAL A 118 2.87 3.74 -10.49
N ASP A 119 3.81 2.82 -10.73
CA ASP A 119 4.95 3.09 -11.61
C ASP A 119 4.48 3.18 -13.06
N ILE A 120 4.65 4.36 -13.69
CA ILE A 120 4.19 4.61 -15.05
C ILE A 120 4.87 3.72 -16.10
N HIS A 121 6.10 3.30 -15.83
CA HIS A 121 6.89 2.51 -16.78
C HIS A 121 6.49 1.04 -16.82
N CYS A 122 6.03 0.51 -15.68
CA CYS A 122 5.65 -0.90 -15.54
C CYS A 122 4.14 -1.12 -15.55
N PHE A 123 3.33 -0.07 -15.68
CA PHE A 123 1.88 -0.11 -15.52
C PHE A 123 1.21 -1.17 -16.40
N ASP A 124 1.45 -1.13 -17.72
CA ASP A 124 0.80 -2.04 -18.68
C ASP A 124 1.23 -3.49 -18.47
N GLU A 125 2.52 -3.68 -18.19
CA GLU A 125 3.09 -4.99 -17.98
C GLU A 125 2.57 -5.63 -16.67
N TYR A 126 2.54 -4.85 -15.60
CA TYR A 126 2.05 -5.34 -14.31
C TYR A 126 0.55 -5.61 -14.33
N LEU A 127 -0.22 -4.76 -15.00
CA LEU A 127 -1.65 -4.99 -15.17
C LEU A 127 -1.92 -6.28 -15.96
N LYS A 128 -1.10 -6.59 -16.97
CA LYS A 128 -1.22 -7.79 -17.78
C LYS A 128 -0.72 -9.06 -17.05
N THR A 129 0.38 -8.94 -16.30
CA THR A 129 1.08 -10.11 -15.74
C THR A 129 0.58 -10.46 -14.34
N PHE A 130 0.21 -9.44 -13.56
CA PHE A 130 -0.18 -9.58 -12.15
C PHE A 130 -1.59 -9.06 -11.89
N ASP A 131 -2.47 -9.14 -12.89
CA ASP A 131 -3.81 -8.55 -12.95
C ASP A 131 -4.50 -8.50 -11.57
N ALA A 132 -4.74 -9.65 -10.96
CA ALA A 132 -5.49 -9.75 -9.72
C ALA A 132 -4.87 -8.94 -8.56
N PHE A 133 -3.55 -9.02 -8.38
CA PHE A 133 -2.84 -8.33 -7.30
C PHE A 133 -2.71 -6.84 -7.56
N TYR A 134 -2.32 -6.49 -8.79
CA TYR A 134 -2.09 -5.11 -9.17
C TYR A 134 -3.40 -4.33 -9.26
N ALA A 135 -4.43 -4.95 -9.85
CA ALA A 135 -5.76 -4.35 -9.92
C ALA A 135 -6.40 -4.22 -8.53
N ASP A 136 -6.17 -5.15 -7.59
CA ASP A 136 -6.65 -5.03 -6.22
C ASP A 136 -6.08 -3.79 -5.53
N GLN A 137 -4.78 -3.55 -5.66
CA GLN A 137 -4.15 -2.35 -5.09
C GLN A 137 -4.75 -1.07 -5.67
N ILE A 138 -5.00 -1.03 -6.99
CA ILE A 138 -5.61 0.12 -7.65
C ILE A 138 -7.06 0.32 -7.21
N ARG A 139 -7.87 -0.75 -7.21
CA ARG A 139 -9.30 -0.70 -6.89
C ARG A 139 -9.59 -0.29 -5.45
N ASN A 140 -8.72 -0.67 -4.52
CA ASN A 140 -8.91 -0.42 -3.09
C ASN A 140 -8.21 0.84 -2.58
N ALA A 141 -7.46 1.55 -3.41
CA ALA A 141 -6.85 2.82 -3.04
C ALA A 141 -7.86 3.97 -3.08
N GLY A 142 -7.79 4.87 -2.10
CA GLY A 142 -8.54 6.12 -2.12
C GLY A 142 -7.78 7.27 -2.78
N THR A 143 -6.47 7.11 -2.93
CA THR A 143 -5.61 8.01 -3.71
C THR A 143 -4.62 7.19 -4.52
N LEU A 144 -4.51 7.46 -5.82
CA LEU A 144 -3.60 6.80 -6.75
C LEU A 144 -2.55 7.81 -7.22
N LEU A 145 -1.27 7.51 -6.97
CA LEU A 145 -0.16 8.37 -7.31
C LEU A 145 0.64 7.77 -8.46
N ILE A 146 0.63 8.42 -9.61
CA ILE A 146 1.49 8.03 -10.73
C ILE A 146 2.93 8.44 -10.39
N SER A 147 3.80 7.47 -10.21
CA SER A 147 5.20 7.65 -9.84
C SER A 147 6.13 7.51 -11.05
N LYS A 148 7.34 8.06 -10.92
CA LYS A 148 8.41 8.02 -11.94
C LYS A 148 8.01 8.65 -13.28
N ALA A 149 7.06 9.58 -13.25
CA ALA A 149 6.53 10.24 -14.45
C ALA A 149 7.35 11.46 -14.90
N GLU A 150 8.43 11.80 -14.20
CA GLU A 150 9.20 13.05 -14.40
C GLU A 150 9.72 13.23 -15.83
N ASN A 151 10.03 12.13 -16.51
CA ASN A 151 10.52 12.13 -17.90
C ASN A 151 9.53 11.51 -18.89
N SER A 152 8.29 11.30 -18.47
CA SER A 152 7.26 10.69 -19.32
C SER A 152 6.52 11.76 -20.11
N PRO A 153 6.15 11.49 -21.39
CA PRO A 153 5.31 12.40 -22.15
C PRO A 153 3.96 12.64 -21.46
N PRO A 154 3.42 13.88 -21.51
CA PRO A 154 2.13 14.20 -20.91
C PRO A 154 0.99 13.28 -21.37
N GLU A 155 1.02 12.85 -22.64
CA GLU A 155 0.03 11.94 -23.23
C GLU A 155 0.06 10.58 -22.55
N ARG A 156 1.25 10.08 -22.18
CA ARG A 156 1.40 8.82 -21.46
C ARG A 156 0.83 8.93 -20.04
N VAL A 157 1.12 10.02 -19.35
CA VAL A 157 0.57 10.28 -18.02
C VAL A 157 -0.97 10.34 -18.07
N ALA A 158 -1.50 11.05 -19.07
CA ALA A 158 -2.95 11.15 -19.27
C ALA A 158 -3.60 9.79 -19.60
N ALA A 159 -2.94 8.96 -20.43
CA ALA A 159 -3.43 7.62 -20.75
C ALA A 159 -3.49 6.72 -19.51
N VAL A 160 -2.41 6.65 -18.73
CA VAL A 160 -2.40 5.87 -17.47
C VAL A 160 -3.44 6.39 -16.48
N ALA A 161 -3.58 7.71 -16.34
CA ALA A 161 -4.60 8.28 -15.47
C ALA A 161 -6.03 7.92 -15.91
N ALA A 162 -6.29 7.84 -17.21
CA ALA A 162 -7.58 7.43 -17.76
C ALA A 162 -7.88 5.96 -17.45
N GLU A 163 -6.89 5.07 -17.62
CA GLU A 163 -7.03 3.65 -17.28
C GLU A 163 -7.23 3.43 -15.78
N LEU A 164 -6.48 4.15 -14.94
CA LEU A 164 -6.67 4.13 -13.50
C LEU A 164 -8.09 4.56 -13.09
N ARG A 165 -8.65 5.58 -13.76
CA ARG A 165 -10.05 5.98 -13.54
C ARG A 165 -11.05 4.92 -13.97
N GLY A 166 -10.74 4.17 -15.05
CA GLY A 166 -11.53 3.03 -15.48
C GLY A 166 -11.55 1.91 -14.43
N LEU A 167 -10.42 1.66 -13.78
CA LEU A 167 -10.30 0.63 -12.73
C LEU A 167 -10.85 1.10 -11.37
N ASN A 168 -10.73 2.39 -11.07
CA ASN A 168 -11.16 2.99 -9.82
C ASN A 168 -11.65 4.44 -10.00
N ALA A 169 -12.92 4.59 -10.37
CA ALA A 169 -13.53 5.88 -10.62
C ALA A 169 -13.61 6.80 -9.37
N GLY A 170 -13.55 6.22 -8.17
CA GLY A 170 -13.69 6.97 -6.92
C GLY A 170 -12.36 7.37 -6.29
N ALA A 171 -11.22 6.96 -6.86
CA ALA A 171 -9.93 7.38 -6.34
C ALA A 171 -9.61 8.82 -6.74
N ASP A 172 -8.91 9.50 -5.85
CA ASP A 172 -8.26 10.75 -6.20
C ASP A 172 -6.97 10.47 -6.98
N ILE A 173 -6.82 11.09 -8.15
CA ILE A 173 -5.64 10.91 -9.02
C ILE A 173 -5.07 12.30 -9.31
N PRO A 174 -4.09 12.78 -8.51
CA PRO A 174 -3.48 14.07 -8.71
C PRO A 174 -2.76 14.14 -10.07
N GLN A 175 -2.94 15.26 -10.77
CA GLN A 175 -2.31 15.47 -12.09
C GLN A 175 -0.82 15.82 -11.98
N ARG A 176 -0.42 16.40 -10.83
CA ARG A 176 0.98 16.76 -10.55
C ARG A 176 1.62 15.68 -9.72
N HIS A 177 2.91 15.49 -9.91
CA HIS A 177 3.70 14.61 -9.05
C HIS A 177 3.55 15.02 -7.57
N TYR A 178 3.57 14.04 -6.66
CA TYR A 178 3.35 14.32 -5.23
C TYR A 178 4.36 15.31 -4.64
N SER A 179 5.60 15.36 -5.15
CA SER A 179 6.61 16.33 -4.67
C SER A 179 6.26 17.79 -4.98
N GLU A 180 5.40 18.02 -5.96
CA GLU A 180 4.94 19.35 -6.39
C GLU A 180 3.63 19.78 -5.71
N GLN A 181 3.06 18.88 -4.91
CA GLN A 181 1.80 19.17 -4.20
C GLN A 181 2.03 20.19 -3.09
N PRO A 182 1.07 21.09 -2.85
CA PRO A 182 1.14 22.07 -1.78
C PRO A 182 1.00 21.41 -0.39
N GLN A 183 1.37 22.15 0.65
CA GLN A 183 1.34 21.64 2.03
C GLN A 183 -0.05 21.14 2.45
N GLU A 184 -1.10 21.85 2.02
CA GLU A 184 -2.49 21.53 2.33
C GLU A 184 -2.91 20.16 1.78
N TRP A 185 -2.35 19.76 0.65
CA TRP A 185 -2.60 18.42 0.07
C TRP A 185 -2.04 17.30 0.96
N TRP A 186 -0.83 17.50 1.50
CA TRP A 186 -0.21 16.55 2.43
C TRP A 186 -1.00 16.41 3.73
N GLU A 187 -1.49 17.53 4.28
CA GLU A 187 -2.35 17.50 5.47
C GLU A 187 -3.72 16.87 5.18
N ALA A 188 -4.25 17.08 3.98
CA ALA A 188 -5.50 16.46 3.55
C ALA A 188 -5.39 14.93 3.45
N LEU A 189 -4.25 14.37 2.99
CA LEU A 189 -4.00 12.93 3.02
C LEU A 189 -4.11 12.35 4.43
N LEU A 190 -3.59 13.07 5.42
CA LEU A 190 -3.59 12.67 6.84
C LEU A 190 -4.94 12.91 7.55
N SER A 191 -5.90 13.50 6.86
CA SER A 191 -7.23 13.79 7.39
C SER A 191 -8.35 13.07 6.63
N LYS A 192 -8.04 12.47 5.48
CA LYS A 192 -9.04 11.82 4.62
C LYS A 192 -9.45 10.47 5.22
N PRO A 193 -10.67 10.31 5.76
CA PRO A 193 -11.12 9.04 6.30
C PRO A 193 -11.25 8.02 5.17
N ARG A 194 -11.13 6.75 5.50
CA ARG A 194 -11.52 5.68 4.60
C ARG A 194 -13.03 5.76 4.38
N ALA A 195 -13.48 5.79 3.14
CA ALA A 195 -14.90 5.66 2.85
C ALA A 195 -15.40 4.32 3.41
N GLU A 196 -16.45 4.37 4.24
CA GLU A 196 -17.11 3.16 4.71
C GLU A 196 -17.63 2.40 3.49
N GLU A 197 -17.35 1.11 3.47
CA GLU A 197 -17.88 0.13 2.51
C GLU A 197 -17.76 0.50 1.02
N ARG A 198 -16.61 0.24 0.43
CA ARG A 198 -16.64 -0.48 -0.82
C ARG A 198 -16.85 -1.93 -0.46
N ALA A 199 -18.08 -2.43 -0.67
CA ALA A 199 -18.37 -3.84 -0.60
C ALA A 199 -17.22 -4.60 -1.28
N PHE A 200 -16.70 -5.64 -0.62
CA PHE A 200 -15.77 -6.57 -1.26
C PHE A 200 -16.37 -6.91 -2.60
N THR A 201 -15.79 -6.40 -3.69
CA THR A 201 -16.17 -6.83 -5.01
C THR A 201 -15.83 -8.29 -5.06
N ASP A 202 -16.87 -9.12 -5.11
CA ASP A 202 -16.78 -10.55 -5.21
C ASP A 202 -15.68 -10.91 -6.22
N LEU A 203 -14.70 -11.67 -5.74
CA LEU A 203 -13.70 -12.33 -6.57
C LEU A 203 -14.35 -13.45 -7.42
N GLU A 204 -15.68 -13.44 -7.57
CA GLU A 204 -16.48 -14.41 -8.31
C GLU A 204 -16.09 -14.60 -9.78
N GLY A 205 -15.26 -13.71 -10.32
CA GLY A 205 -14.71 -13.86 -11.68
C GLY A 205 -13.36 -14.57 -11.78
N HIS A 206 -12.71 -14.91 -10.66
CA HIS A 206 -11.39 -15.54 -10.65
C HIS A 206 -11.41 -16.79 -9.77
N PRO A 207 -11.82 -17.97 -10.32
CA PRO A 207 -11.91 -19.22 -9.56
C PRO A 207 -10.59 -19.67 -8.94
N GLU A 208 -9.46 -19.28 -9.49
CA GLU A 208 -8.12 -19.46 -8.92
C GLU A 208 -7.90 -18.67 -7.63
N LEU A 209 -8.60 -17.54 -7.43
CA LEU A 209 -8.50 -16.71 -6.21
C LEU A 209 -9.54 -17.13 -5.17
N SER A 210 -10.67 -17.73 -5.59
CA SER A 210 -11.65 -18.28 -4.65
C SER A 210 -11.11 -19.50 -3.91
N GLN A 211 -10.12 -20.20 -4.49
CA GLN A 211 -9.40 -21.31 -3.83
C GLN A 211 -8.28 -20.82 -2.92
N VAL A 212 -7.83 -19.56 -3.05
CA VAL A 212 -6.93 -18.87 -2.11
C VAL A 212 -7.78 -18.33 -0.94
N GLY A 213 -8.72 -19.13 -0.48
CA GLY A 213 -9.44 -18.84 0.74
C GLY A 213 -8.45 -18.68 1.87
N TYR A 214 -8.51 -17.58 2.56
CA TYR A 214 -7.93 -17.13 3.83
C TYR A 214 -6.76 -17.94 4.48
N SER A 215 -6.24 -18.95 3.83
CA SER A 215 -5.22 -19.90 4.29
C SER A 215 -3.86 -19.72 3.62
N GLY A 216 -3.58 -18.53 3.08
CA GLY A 216 -2.23 -18.20 2.56
C GLY A 216 -1.95 -18.79 1.19
N PHE A 217 -1.00 -18.17 0.49
CA PHE A 217 -0.41 -18.72 -0.71
C PHE A 217 0.12 -20.12 -0.43
N THR A 218 -0.19 -21.09 -1.29
CA THR A 218 0.57 -22.34 -1.29
C THR A 218 2.00 -22.01 -1.72
N VAL A 219 2.97 -22.77 -1.25
CA VAL A 219 4.39 -22.63 -1.65
C VAL A 219 4.55 -22.58 -3.18
N ASN A 220 3.70 -23.30 -3.91
CA ASN A 220 3.70 -23.31 -5.36
C ASN A 220 3.27 -21.97 -5.98
N THR A 221 2.22 -21.34 -5.48
CA THR A 221 1.74 -20.04 -6.00
C THR A 221 2.77 -18.92 -5.74
N MET A 222 3.42 -18.95 -4.59
CA MET A 222 4.50 -18.01 -4.29
C MET A 222 5.72 -18.26 -5.18
N ASN A 223 6.09 -19.52 -5.43
CA ASN A 223 7.20 -19.87 -6.32
C ASN A 223 6.91 -19.46 -7.77
N GLU A 224 5.69 -19.66 -8.29
CA GLU A 224 5.30 -19.18 -9.61
C GLU A 224 5.35 -17.66 -9.72
N PHE A 225 4.93 -16.99 -8.67
CA PHE A 225 5.00 -15.53 -8.59
C PHE A 225 6.45 -15.03 -8.58
N LEU A 226 7.32 -15.62 -7.76
CA LEU A 226 8.74 -15.27 -7.70
C LEU A 226 9.46 -15.58 -9.02
N LEU A 227 9.07 -16.69 -9.71
CA LEU A 227 9.60 -17.02 -11.03
C LEU A 227 9.22 -15.95 -12.07
N LYS A 228 7.98 -15.45 -12.04
CA LYS A 228 7.54 -14.36 -12.91
C LYS A 228 8.29 -13.05 -12.65
N LEU A 229 8.61 -12.75 -11.38
CA LEU A 229 9.43 -11.58 -11.03
C LEU A 229 10.89 -11.69 -11.48
N GLN A 230 11.46 -12.89 -11.58
CA GLN A 230 12.84 -13.10 -12.05
C GLN A 230 12.97 -13.02 -13.59
N LEU A 231 11.85 -13.08 -14.31
CA LEU A 231 11.82 -12.99 -15.76
C LEU A 231 11.55 -11.55 -16.27
N LEU A 232 11.36 -10.59 -15.37
CA LEU A 232 11.26 -9.14 -15.60
C LEU A 232 12.57 -8.43 -15.28
#